data_a0c74b1011c31055e0a37fcf1ccbd1b3
#
_entry.id   a0c74b1011c31055e0a37fcf1ccbd1b3
#
_cell.length_a   1.000
_cell.length_b   1.000
_cell.length_c   1.000
_cell.angle_alpha   90.00
_cell.angle_beta   90.00
_cell.angle_gamma   90.00
#
_symmetry.space_group_name_H-M   'P 1'
#
loop_
_entity.id
_entity.type
_entity.pdbx_description
1 polymer ?
#
loop_
_entity_poly.entity_id
_entity_poly.type
_entity_poly.pdbx_seq_one_letter_code
_entity_poly.pdbx_strand_id
1 'polypeptide(L)'
;VVNSTADLIAKSLVTTDFSGPVIRYRLLDTTRAYALNKLAASGEAMLVAARHASWFRDLLTRENAEAQGQGEAATSMDQIDNVRAALEWSFAQSDRELATSLASAAAPLFLRLSLLSECYRWMELAIAALDHRWQGTHREMELQASLGVSLMFTKGNRESVRTAFGRSLTIAEAIGNLDRQVQLLSLLNIFYLRLGDYRTAFVHAVRANSAAQQCGDHALIAATNGLIGSNLNLLGRNAEALQRLTDALRYEGGEGRKSGIHLGYNYRGHARISLALTLWFTGFADQAVRVAAQTVEEAAATRHPTGLCLALLYAASVLMWARDYGRAEHHIEAFIEHAHRHSLKPYIASGLGMKAEIALFRGHAQDGVNTLRRSLEALRQDQYSMRIAIFSTSLAEGLRSLGQFDEAVETIDAEMRRAERFGDLVAMPEMLRVKGEILASMPGTEHHQAEAVLLQSLELAQSQSALSLELRAAMSLARERSCNGTAQDYVRMLASVYGRFTEGFGTPDMRSARRMLDAVGLG
;
A
#
# COMPACT_ATOMS: atom_id res chain seq x y z
N VAL A 1 -46.11 8.15 -14.74
CA VAL A 1 -44.67 8.08 -15.09
C VAL A 1 -44.42 7.01 -16.14
N VAL A 2 -44.84 5.74 -15.93
CA VAL A 2 -44.55 4.63 -16.87
C VAL A 2 -45.06 4.90 -18.28
N ASN A 3 -46.33 5.30 -18.41
CA ASN A 3 -46.93 5.61 -19.73
C ASN A 3 -46.24 6.78 -20.43
N SER A 4 -45.91 7.85 -19.67
CA SER A 4 -45.19 8.99 -20.24
C SER A 4 -43.77 8.64 -20.71
N THR A 5 -43.08 7.75 -19.99
CA THR A 5 -41.76 7.24 -20.41
C THR A 5 -41.85 6.40 -21.66
N ALA A 6 -42.88 5.51 -21.77
CA ALA A 6 -43.14 4.72 -22.97
C ALA A 6 -43.43 5.60 -24.19
N ASP A 7 -44.21 6.67 -24.03
CA ASP A 7 -44.51 7.64 -25.09
C ASP A 7 -43.25 8.39 -25.57
N LEU A 8 -42.34 8.75 -24.65
CA LEU A 8 -41.05 9.38 -24.98
C LEU A 8 -40.12 8.43 -25.74
N ILE A 9 -40.12 7.14 -25.37
CA ILE A 9 -39.37 6.09 -26.08
C ILE A 9 -39.93 5.90 -27.50
N ALA A 10 -41.25 5.77 -27.62
CA ALA A 10 -41.91 5.64 -28.91
C ALA A 10 -41.62 6.80 -29.87
N LYS A 11 -41.44 8.00 -29.33
CA LYS A 11 -41.06 9.21 -30.07
C LYS A 11 -39.53 9.37 -30.26
N SER A 12 -38.72 8.38 -29.87
CA SER A 12 -37.25 8.43 -29.91
C SER A 12 -36.62 9.62 -29.18
N LEU A 13 -37.31 10.18 -28.19
CA LEU A 13 -36.80 11.24 -27.34
C LEU A 13 -35.99 10.71 -26.15
N VAL A 14 -36.22 9.46 -25.78
CA VAL A 14 -35.50 8.70 -24.77
C VAL A 14 -34.99 7.42 -25.40
N THR A 15 -33.72 7.11 -25.22
CA THR A 15 -33.15 5.81 -25.60
C THR A 15 -33.11 4.88 -24.39
N THR A 16 -33.29 3.58 -24.66
CA THR A 16 -33.22 2.53 -23.65
C THR A 16 -31.96 1.70 -23.85
N ASP A 17 -31.25 1.45 -22.77
CA ASP A 17 -30.12 0.55 -22.76
C ASP A 17 -30.47 -0.72 -21.97
N PHE A 18 -30.34 -1.87 -22.62
CA PHE A 18 -30.62 -3.21 -22.09
C PHE A 18 -29.35 -4.02 -21.84
N SER A 19 -28.17 -3.41 -21.92
CA SER A 19 -26.90 -4.12 -21.78
C SER A 19 -26.59 -4.57 -20.34
N GLY A 20 -27.35 -4.10 -19.35
CA GLY A 20 -27.20 -4.45 -17.94
C GLY A 20 -28.43 -5.14 -17.33
N PRO A 21 -28.36 -5.56 -16.05
CA PRO A 21 -29.47 -6.21 -15.33
C PRO A 21 -30.66 -5.27 -15.07
N VAL A 22 -30.46 -3.96 -15.21
CA VAL A 22 -31.49 -2.93 -15.02
C VAL A 22 -31.63 -2.12 -16.31
N ILE A 23 -32.86 -1.94 -16.79
CA ILE A 23 -33.16 -1.11 -17.97
C ILE A 23 -32.80 0.35 -17.64
N ARG A 24 -31.99 0.97 -18.49
CA ARG A 24 -31.56 2.36 -18.34
C ARG A 24 -32.20 3.24 -19.40
N TYR A 25 -32.52 4.45 -19.02
CA TYR A 25 -33.12 5.46 -19.89
C TYR A 25 -32.14 6.62 -20.05
N ARG A 26 -31.87 7.02 -21.27
CA ARG A 26 -30.98 8.14 -21.59
C ARG A 26 -31.65 9.13 -22.51
N LEU A 27 -31.56 10.42 -22.18
CA LEU A 27 -31.91 11.49 -23.09
C LEU A 27 -30.75 11.74 -24.07
N LEU A 28 -31.04 11.96 -25.33
CA LEU A 28 -30.06 12.47 -26.28
C LEU A 28 -29.67 13.88 -25.88
N ASP A 29 -28.44 14.31 -26.19
CA ASP A 29 -27.91 15.59 -25.74
C ASP A 29 -28.76 16.79 -26.22
N THR A 30 -29.24 16.75 -27.45
CA THR A 30 -30.16 17.76 -27.99
C THR A 30 -31.52 17.76 -27.28
N THR A 31 -32.07 16.58 -27.00
CA THR A 31 -33.33 16.44 -26.24
C THR A 31 -33.17 16.92 -24.82
N ARG A 32 -32.02 16.59 -24.19
CA ARG A 32 -31.66 17.05 -22.82
C ARG A 32 -31.59 18.58 -22.75
N ALA A 33 -30.88 19.22 -23.70
CA ALA A 33 -30.75 20.67 -23.76
C ALA A 33 -32.13 21.36 -23.94
N TYR A 34 -32.98 20.84 -24.83
CA TYR A 34 -34.34 21.31 -25.02
C TYR A 34 -35.20 21.15 -23.76
N ALA A 35 -35.15 19.98 -23.13
CA ALA A 35 -35.89 19.69 -21.91
C ALA A 35 -35.46 20.63 -20.75
N LEU A 36 -34.17 20.90 -20.58
CA LEU A 36 -33.65 21.84 -19.59
C LEU A 36 -34.19 23.28 -19.83
N ASN A 37 -34.22 23.74 -21.09
CA ASN A 37 -34.78 25.05 -21.43
C ASN A 37 -36.29 25.12 -21.11
N LYS A 38 -37.06 24.07 -21.41
CA LYS A 38 -38.48 23.99 -21.08
C LYS A 38 -38.73 23.94 -19.58
N LEU A 39 -37.91 23.18 -18.84
CA LEU A 39 -37.97 23.10 -17.39
C LEU A 39 -37.67 24.45 -16.73
N ALA A 40 -36.67 25.19 -17.25
CA ALA A 40 -36.39 26.56 -16.80
C ALA A 40 -37.57 27.50 -17.05
N ALA A 41 -38.20 27.42 -18.25
CA ALA A 41 -39.33 28.25 -18.62
C ALA A 41 -40.61 27.92 -17.79
N SER A 42 -40.78 26.67 -17.33
CA SER A 42 -41.93 26.29 -16.48
C SER A 42 -41.81 26.76 -15.03
N GLY A 43 -40.63 27.20 -14.60
CA GLY A 43 -40.36 27.56 -13.20
C GLY A 43 -40.17 26.36 -12.26
N GLU A 44 -40.20 25.13 -12.78
CA GLU A 44 -40.11 23.90 -11.96
C GLU A 44 -38.64 23.42 -11.76
N ALA A 45 -37.68 24.08 -12.39
CA ALA A 45 -36.27 23.66 -12.42
C ALA A 45 -35.69 23.42 -11.00
N MET A 46 -35.96 24.34 -10.07
CA MET A 46 -35.49 24.21 -8.68
C MET A 46 -36.12 23.02 -7.96
N LEU A 47 -37.40 22.79 -8.14
CA LEU A 47 -38.13 21.65 -7.50
C LEU A 47 -37.61 20.31 -8.02
N VAL A 48 -37.44 20.19 -9.35
CA VAL A 48 -36.94 18.97 -10.00
C VAL A 48 -35.50 18.69 -9.59
N ALA A 49 -34.63 19.70 -9.55
CA ALA A 49 -33.25 19.54 -9.12
C ALA A 49 -33.14 19.14 -7.64
N ALA A 50 -33.97 19.72 -6.76
CA ALA A 50 -34.04 19.33 -5.36
C ALA A 50 -34.47 17.86 -5.18
N ARG A 51 -35.48 17.43 -5.92
CA ARG A 51 -35.92 16.01 -5.93
C ARG A 51 -34.85 15.08 -6.45
N HIS A 52 -34.14 15.45 -7.52
CA HIS A 52 -33.02 14.72 -8.08
C HIS A 52 -31.91 14.54 -7.04
N ALA A 53 -31.48 15.62 -6.39
CA ALA A 53 -30.42 15.57 -5.36
C ALA A 53 -30.84 14.73 -4.13
N SER A 54 -32.08 14.89 -3.67
CA SER A 54 -32.61 14.09 -2.54
C SER A 54 -32.70 12.60 -2.92
N TRP A 55 -33.12 12.30 -4.15
CA TRP A 55 -33.22 10.92 -4.61
C TRP A 55 -31.84 10.23 -4.65
N PHE A 56 -30.79 10.92 -5.15
CA PHE A 56 -29.42 10.37 -5.17
C PHE A 56 -28.85 10.23 -3.74
N ARG A 57 -29.10 11.17 -2.85
CA ARG A 57 -28.75 11.01 -1.42
C ARG A 57 -29.36 9.74 -0.83
N ASP A 58 -30.68 9.53 -1.03
CA ASP A 58 -31.41 8.40 -0.45
C ASP A 58 -31.01 7.06 -1.11
N LEU A 59 -30.75 7.06 -2.43
CA LEU A 59 -30.24 5.91 -3.15
C LEU A 59 -28.86 5.50 -2.61
N LEU A 60 -27.92 6.42 -2.58
CA LEU A 60 -26.55 6.15 -2.12
C LEU A 60 -26.50 5.76 -0.64
N THR A 61 -27.35 6.35 0.20
CA THR A 61 -27.47 5.98 1.61
C THR A 61 -27.92 4.52 1.77
N ARG A 62 -28.93 4.09 1.01
CA ARG A 62 -29.41 2.69 1.01
C ARG A 62 -28.34 1.73 0.51
N GLU A 63 -27.72 2.05 -0.63
CA GLU A 63 -26.66 1.19 -1.18
C GLU A 63 -25.45 1.05 -0.25
N ASN A 64 -25.08 2.11 0.45
CA ASN A 64 -23.99 2.04 1.43
C ASN A 64 -24.37 1.16 2.63
N ALA A 65 -25.63 1.16 3.07
CA ALA A 65 -26.13 0.27 4.13
C ALA A 65 -26.15 -1.20 3.66
N GLU A 66 -26.60 -1.46 2.44
CA GLU A 66 -26.65 -2.79 1.82
C GLU A 66 -25.24 -3.34 1.56
N ALA A 67 -24.30 -2.50 1.10
CA ALA A 67 -22.92 -2.89 0.85
C ALA A 67 -22.16 -3.28 2.13
N GLN A 68 -22.58 -2.80 3.30
CA GLN A 68 -22.07 -3.28 4.58
C GLN A 68 -22.56 -4.69 4.94
N GLY A 69 -23.66 -5.14 4.33
CA GLY A 69 -24.27 -6.46 4.57
C GLY A 69 -23.93 -7.51 3.52
N GLN A 70 -24.09 -7.24 2.26
CA GLN A 70 -23.87 -8.20 1.14
C GLN A 70 -23.69 -7.46 -0.20
N GLY A 71 -22.60 -7.73 -0.93
CA GLY A 71 -22.59 -7.58 -2.37
C GLY A 71 -22.01 -6.26 -2.91
N GLU A 72 -21.74 -6.30 -4.21
CA GLU A 72 -21.37 -5.14 -5.02
C GLU A 72 -22.53 -4.13 -5.08
N ALA A 73 -22.29 -2.89 -4.68
CA ALA A 73 -23.27 -1.83 -4.81
C ALA A 73 -23.62 -1.61 -6.30
N ALA A 74 -24.92 -1.55 -6.60
CA ALA A 74 -25.44 -1.50 -7.98
C ALA A 74 -25.14 -0.18 -8.69
N THR A 75 -24.83 0.91 -7.98
CA THR A 75 -24.50 2.21 -8.59
C THR A 75 -23.18 2.13 -9.32
N SER A 76 -23.27 2.04 -10.63
CA SER A 76 -22.13 1.92 -11.55
C SER A 76 -21.54 3.29 -11.90
N MET A 77 -20.40 3.24 -12.62
CA MET A 77 -19.74 4.42 -13.20
C MET A 77 -20.71 5.29 -14.04
N ASP A 78 -21.77 4.70 -14.61
CA ASP A 78 -22.77 5.38 -15.44
C ASP A 78 -23.67 6.36 -14.67
N GLN A 79 -23.73 6.26 -13.34
CA GLN A 79 -24.50 7.18 -12.49
C GLN A 79 -23.67 8.37 -11.99
N ILE A 80 -22.34 8.36 -12.17
CA ILE A 80 -21.46 9.35 -11.59
C ILE A 80 -21.77 10.78 -12.05
N ASP A 81 -22.16 10.96 -13.30
CA ASP A 81 -22.49 12.30 -13.82
C ASP A 81 -23.77 12.88 -13.20
N ASN A 82 -24.73 12.02 -12.87
CA ASN A 82 -25.91 12.43 -12.14
C ASN A 82 -25.58 12.81 -10.68
N VAL A 83 -24.69 12.05 -10.04
CA VAL A 83 -24.18 12.37 -8.67
C VAL A 83 -23.42 13.69 -8.68
N ARG A 84 -22.57 13.94 -9.68
CA ARG A 84 -21.86 15.22 -9.88
C ARG A 84 -22.84 16.37 -10.02
N ALA A 85 -23.83 16.24 -10.91
CA ALA A 85 -24.85 17.29 -11.11
C ALA A 85 -25.66 17.56 -9.83
N ALA A 86 -26.01 16.52 -9.09
CA ALA A 86 -26.71 16.65 -7.81
C ALA A 86 -25.86 17.39 -6.75
N LEU A 87 -24.57 17.07 -6.63
CA LEU A 87 -23.64 17.73 -5.73
C LEU A 87 -23.42 19.20 -6.12
N GLU A 88 -23.14 19.48 -7.41
CA GLU A 88 -22.94 20.84 -7.90
C GLU A 88 -24.15 21.71 -7.62
N TRP A 89 -25.35 21.21 -7.93
CA TRP A 89 -26.57 21.93 -7.64
C TRP A 89 -26.77 22.16 -6.14
N SER A 90 -26.58 21.12 -5.29
CA SER A 90 -26.79 21.22 -3.85
C SER A 90 -25.86 22.21 -3.17
N PHE A 91 -24.59 22.27 -3.57
CA PHE A 91 -23.63 23.25 -3.04
C PHE A 91 -23.83 24.67 -3.58
N ALA A 92 -24.50 24.82 -4.73
CA ALA A 92 -24.88 26.14 -5.25
C ALA A 92 -26.11 26.73 -4.53
N GLN A 93 -26.85 25.92 -3.76
CA GLN A 93 -28.01 26.36 -3.00
C GLN A 93 -27.65 26.72 -1.55
N SER A 94 -28.59 27.35 -0.84
CA SER A 94 -28.46 27.65 0.60
C SER A 94 -28.71 26.44 1.53
N ASP A 95 -29.19 25.33 0.97
CA ASP A 95 -29.47 24.09 1.74
C ASP A 95 -28.19 23.30 2.01
N ARG A 96 -27.47 23.73 3.05
CA ARG A 96 -26.23 23.07 3.49
C ARG A 96 -26.47 21.64 4.00
N GLU A 97 -27.67 21.33 4.48
CA GLU A 97 -27.99 20.00 5.01
C GLU A 97 -28.06 18.97 3.89
N LEU A 98 -28.76 19.27 2.81
CA LEU A 98 -28.83 18.40 1.63
C LEU A 98 -27.44 18.22 1.02
N ALA A 99 -26.68 19.30 0.83
CA ALA A 99 -25.34 19.25 0.25
C ALA A 99 -24.38 18.38 1.05
N THR A 100 -24.30 18.57 2.38
CA THR A 100 -23.39 17.81 3.24
C THR A 100 -23.82 16.35 3.40
N SER A 101 -25.13 16.06 3.45
CA SER A 101 -25.63 14.69 3.53
C SER A 101 -25.42 13.92 2.23
N LEU A 102 -25.64 14.55 1.07
CA LEU A 102 -25.37 13.97 -0.24
C LEU A 102 -23.87 13.70 -0.43
N ALA A 103 -23.00 14.64 -0.06
CA ALA A 103 -21.56 14.45 -0.11
C ALA A 103 -21.09 13.26 0.74
N SER A 104 -21.60 13.16 1.96
CA SER A 104 -21.31 12.02 2.85
C SER A 104 -21.78 10.68 2.23
N ALA A 105 -22.96 10.64 1.64
CA ALA A 105 -23.49 9.44 0.98
C ALA A 105 -22.72 9.09 -0.30
N ALA A 106 -22.21 10.08 -1.03
CA ALA A 106 -21.47 9.88 -2.28
C ALA A 106 -19.99 9.48 -2.08
N ALA A 107 -19.41 9.73 -0.92
CA ALA A 107 -17.99 9.49 -0.64
C ALA A 107 -17.56 8.03 -0.93
N PRO A 108 -18.28 6.98 -0.49
CA PRO A 108 -17.92 5.60 -0.78
C PRO A 108 -17.92 5.28 -2.29
N LEU A 109 -18.81 5.90 -3.07
CA LEU A 109 -18.83 5.74 -4.53
C LEU A 109 -17.56 6.32 -5.17
N PHE A 110 -17.17 7.54 -4.81
CA PHE A 110 -15.92 8.16 -5.32
C PHE A 110 -14.69 7.33 -4.96
N LEU A 111 -14.63 6.81 -3.73
CA LEU A 111 -13.51 5.96 -3.31
C LEU A 111 -13.46 4.63 -4.06
N ARG A 112 -14.60 3.96 -4.27
CA ARG A 112 -14.67 2.72 -5.08
C ARG A 112 -14.24 2.94 -6.52
N LEU A 113 -14.65 4.05 -7.13
CA LEU A 113 -14.27 4.42 -8.50
C LEU A 113 -12.86 5.03 -8.60
N SER A 114 -12.13 5.14 -7.48
CA SER A 114 -10.81 5.79 -7.40
C SER A 114 -10.80 7.24 -7.92
N LEU A 115 -11.94 7.95 -7.81
CA LEU A 115 -12.09 9.37 -8.15
C LEU A 115 -11.64 10.25 -6.97
N LEU A 116 -10.39 10.03 -6.54
CA LEU A 116 -9.86 10.55 -5.28
C LEU A 116 -9.77 12.10 -5.25
N SER A 117 -9.44 12.72 -6.37
CA SER A 117 -9.38 14.20 -6.46
C SER A 117 -10.77 14.84 -6.34
N GLU A 118 -11.80 14.19 -6.90
CA GLU A 118 -13.18 14.65 -6.76
C GLU A 118 -13.69 14.40 -5.34
N CYS A 119 -13.40 13.23 -4.77
CA CYS A 119 -13.71 12.93 -3.38
C CYS A 119 -13.11 13.99 -2.44
N TYR A 120 -11.82 14.31 -2.59
CA TYR A 120 -11.17 15.37 -1.83
C TYR A 120 -11.93 16.70 -1.92
N ARG A 121 -12.20 17.18 -3.15
CA ARG A 121 -12.92 18.44 -3.37
C ARG A 121 -14.28 18.49 -2.68
N TRP A 122 -15.07 17.43 -2.83
CA TRP A 122 -16.43 17.40 -2.25
C TRP A 122 -16.41 17.27 -0.73
N MET A 123 -15.47 16.50 -0.16
CA MET A 123 -15.33 16.37 1.29
C MET A 123 -14.87 17.67 1.92
N GLU A 124 -13.91 18.38 1.31
CA GLU A 124 -13.45 19.69 1.78
C GLU A 124 -14.59 20.71 1.80
N LEU A 125 -15.37 20.80 0.71
CA LEU A 125 -16.54 21.69 0.64
C LEU A 125 -17.62 21.31 1.67
N ALA A 126 -17.87 20.01 1.85
CA ALA A 126 -18.87 19.54 2.80
C ALA A 126 -18.49 19.84 4.25
N ILE A 127 -17.23 19.65 4.62
CA ILE A 127 -16.73 19.96 5.96
C ILE A 127 -16.78 21.46 6.22
N ALA A 128 -16.41 22.29 5.24
CA ALA A 128 -16.50 23.76 5.36
C ALA A 128 -17.94 24.26 5.48
N ALA A 129 -18.90 23.54 4.90
CA ALA A 129 -20.34 23.87 4.96
C ALA A 129 -21.08 23.22 6.16
N LEU A 130 -20.37 22.41 6.96
CA LEU A 130 -21.01 21.61 8.02
C LEU A 130 -21.54 22.51 9.15
N ASP A 131 -22.83 22.42 9.41
CA ASP A 131 -23.48 23.13 10.52
C ASP A 131 -22.98 22.55 11.86
N HIS A 132 -22.87 23.39 12.89
CA HIS A 132 -22.42 23.04 14.25
C HIS A 132 -23.20 21.88 14.88
N ARG A 133 -24.50 21.73 14.56
CA ARG A 133 -25.35 20.61 15.02
C ARG A 133 -24.92 19.24 14.49
N TRP A 134 -24.15 19.21 13.41
CA TRP A 134 -23.61 17.98 12.83
C TRP A 134 -22.17 17.69 13.23
N GLN A 135 -21.55 18.57 14.02
CA GLN A 135 -20.22 18.31 14.60
C GLN A 135 -20.31 17.19 15.65
N GLY A 136 -19.30 16.33 15.69
CA GLY A 136 -19.28 15.16 16.58
C GLY A 136 -20.27 14.04 16.19
N THR A 137 -20.91 14.13 15.02
CA THR A 137 -21.89 13.13 14.57
C THR A 137 -21.27 12.14 13.56
N HIS A 138 -22.02 11.08 13.28
CA HIS A 138 -21.69 10.10 12.24
C HIS A 138 -21.43 10.78 10.87
N ARG A 139 -22.14 11.86 10.53
CA ARG A 139 -21.92 12.60 9.28
C ARG A 139 -20.52 13.22 9.22
N GLU A 140 -20.11 13.95 10.25
CA GLU A 140 -18.74 14.50 10.30
C GLU A 140 -17.70 13.40 10.25
N MET A 141 -17.90 12.31 10.99
CA MET A 141 -17.01 11.16 11.01
C MET A 141 -16.74 10.62 9.59
N GLU A 142 -17.81 10.37 8.81
CA GLU A 142 -17.69 9.84 7.44
C GLU A 142 -17.01 10.83 6.49
N LEU A 143 -17.33 12.13 6.59
CA LEU A 143 -16.69 13.18 5.79
C LEU A 143 -15.19 13.26 6.09
N GLN A 144 -14.80 13.25 7.36
CA GLN A 144 -13.40 13.29 7.79
C GLN A 144 -12.63 12.03 7.37
N ALA A 145 -13.23 10.84 7.52
CA ALA A 145 -12.62 9.59 7.07
C ALA A 145 -12.32 9.61 5.57
N SER A 146 -13.31 10.01 4.78
CA SER A 146 -13.18 10.06 3.31
C SER A 146 -12.24 11.16 2.85
N LEU A 147 -12.20 12.30 3.55
CA LEU A 147 -11.20 13.35 3.35
C LEU A 147 -9.79 12.81 3.59
N GLY A 148 -9.57 12.11 4.70
CA GLY A 148 -8.28 11.54 5.04
C GLY A 148 -7.77 10.56 3.99
N VAL A 149 -8.63 9.65 3.50
CA VAL A 149 -8.27 8.69 2.42
C VAL A 149 -7.92 9.44 1.14
N SER A 150 -8.77 10.35 0.69
CA SER A 150 -8.55 11.08 -0.56
C SER A 150 -7.29 11.96 -0.50
N LEU A 151 -7.01 12.63 0.62
CA LEU A 151 -5.80 13.40 0.86
C LEU A 151 -4.55 12.53 0.79
N MET A 152 -4.55 11.37 1.47
CA MET A 152 -3.40 10.47 1.56
C MET A 152 -2.91 10.02 0.18
N PHE A 153 -3.81 9.80 -0.76
CA PHE A 153 -3.46 9.35 -2.11
C PHE A 153 -3.27 10.48 -3.12
N THR A 154 -3.82 11.68 -2.89
CA THR A 154 -3.71 12.81 -3.83
C THR A 154 -2.66 13.86 -3.44
N LYS A 155 -2.50 14.12 -2.15
CA LYS A 155 -1.60 15.16 -1.61
C LYS A 155 -0.41 14.59 -0.83
N GLY A 156 -0.33 13.27 -0.68
CA GLY A 156 0.69 12.59 0.11
C GLY A 156 0.38 12.51 1.60
N ASN A 157 1.37 12.04 2.37
CA ASN A 157 1.17 11.70 3.79
C ASN A 157 1.39 12.92 4.71
N ARG A 158 0.59 13.96 4.54
CA ARG A 158 0.72 15.23 5.26
C ARG A 158 -0.03 15.21 6.60
N GLU A 159 0.27 16.20 7.43
CA GLU A 159 -0.39 16.42 8.72
C GLU A 159 -1.92 16.52 8.61
N SER A 160 -2.44 17.08 7.52
CA SER A 160 -3.88 17.16 7.26
C SER A 160 -4.55 15.78 7.18
N VAL A 161 -3.85 14.75 6.71
CA VAL A 161 -4.35 13.36 6.70
C VAL A 161 -4.50 12.84 8.12
N ARG A 162 -3.46 13.04 8.96
CA ARG A 162 -3.46 12.66 10.37
C ARG A 162 -4.60 13.35 11.13
N THR A 163 -4.78 14.64 10.89
CA THR A 163 -5.84 15.44 11.52
C THR A 163 -7.23 14.92 11.14
N ALA A 164 -7.47 14.65 9.87
CA ALA A 164 -8.76 14.14 9.39
C ALA A 164 -9.07 12.75 9.98
N PHE A 165 -8.14 11.80 9.91
CA PHE A 165 -8.35 10.48 10.54
C PHE A 165 -8.46 10.56 12.06
N GLY A 166 -7.65 11.39 12.72
CA GLY A 166 -7.70 11.59 14.16
C GLY A 166 -9.05 12.16 14.61
N ARG A 167 -9.58 13.18 13.91
CA ARG A 167 -10.91 13.74 14.20
C ARG A 167 -12.01 12.70 14.00
N SER A 168 -11.97 11.95 12.89
CA SER A 168 -12.93 10.88 12.64
C SER A 168 -12.87 9.80 13.72
N LEU A 169 -11.67 9.38 14.16
CA LEU A 169 -11.51 8.39 15.22
C LEU A 169 -12.05 8.88 16.56
N THR A 170 -11.77 10.12 16.94
CA THR A 170 -12.32 10.71 18.16
C THR A 170 -13.85 10.66 18.17
N ILE A 171 -14.49 10.94 17.04
CA ILE A 171 -15.95 10.85 16.92
C ILE A 171 -16.40 9.39 17.02
N ALA A 172 -15.74 8.46 16.31
CA ALA A 172 -16.06 7.02 16.36
C ALA A 172 -15.98 6.46 17.79
N GLU A 173 -15.00 6.89 18.57
CA GLU A 173 -14.83 6.54 19.98
C GLU A 173 -15.96 7.12 20.83
N ALA A 174 -16.30 8.40 20.63
CA ALA A 174 -17.35 9.08 21.39
C ALA A 174 -18.75 8.49 21.18
N ILE A 175 -19.06 8.03 19.95
CA ILE A 175 -20.36 7.40 19.63
C ILE A 175 -20.36 5.87 19.83
N GLY A 176 -19.21 5.28 20.24
CA GLY A 176 -19.11 3.83 20.51
C GLY A 176 -19.13 2.95 19.25
N ASN A 177 -18.81 3.49 18.07
CA ASN A 177 -18.84 2.73 16.82
C ASN A 177 -17.52 1.93 16.63
N LEU A 178 -17.50 0.70 17.14
CA LEU A 178 -16.32 -0.17 17.10
C LEU A 178 -15.86 -0.51 15.67
N ASP A 179 -16.79 -0.79 14.75
CA ASP A 179 -16.45 -1.09 13.35
C ASP A 179 -15.67 0.06 12.70
N ARG A 180 -16.11 1.30 12.92
CA ARG A 180 -15.42 2.48 12.40
C ARG A 180 -14.10 2.74 13.11
N GLN A 181 -14.00 2.45 14.41
CA GLN A 181 -12.72 2.52 15.12
C GLN A 181 -11.70 1.56 14.51
N VAL A 182 -12.08 0.30 14.22
CA VAL A 182 -11.20 -0.68 13.56
C VAL A 182 -10.72 -0.13 12.22
N GLN A 183 -11.60 0.39 11.39
CA GLN A 183 -11.27 0.90 10.06
C GLN A 183 -10.34 2.11 10.13
N LEU A 184 -10.63 3.08 11.01
CA LEU A 184 -9.84 4.31 11.15
C LEU A 184 -8.46 4.04 11.76
N LEU A 185 -8.37 3.16 12.76
CA LEU A 185 -7.09 2.72 13.32
C LEU A 185 -6.25 1.97 12.28
N SER A 186 -6.88 1.18 11.41
CA SER A 186 -6.20 0.51 10.29
C SER A 186 -5.70 1.52 9.24
N LEU A 187 -6.46 2.57 8.94
CA LEU A 187 -6.02 3.66 8.05
C LEU A 187 -4.89 4.48 8.65
N LEU A 188 -4.93 4.77 9.96
CA LEU A 188 -3.81 5.40 10.67
C LEU A 188 -2.57 4.52 10.66
N ASN A 189 -2.72 3.20 10.84
CA ASN A 189 -1.61 2.26 10.68
C ASN A 189 -0.97 2.41 9.29
N ILE A 190 -1.76 2.38 8.21
CA ILE A 190 -1.26 2.54 6.84
C ILE A 190 -0.60 3.91 6.63
N PHE A 191 -1.17 4.97 7.18
CA PHE A 191 -0.60 6.30 7.11
C PHE A 191 0.81 6.34 7.74
N TYR A 192 0.97 5.78 8.94
CA TYR A 192 2.27 5.73 9.61
C TYR A 192 3.25 4.76 8.94
N LEU A 193 2.79 3.65 8.36
CA LEU A 193 3.62 2.79 7.50
C LEU A 193 4.20 3.58 6.32
N ARG A 194 3.38 4.40 5.65
CA ARG A 194 3.83 5.23 4.51
C ARG A 194 4.82 6.32 4.94
N LEU A 195 4.67 6.86 6.15
CA LEU A 195 5.64 7.79 6.75
C LEU A 195 6.94 7.10 7.20
N GLY A 196 6.96 5.77 7.29
CA GLY A 196 8.09 5.00 7.82
C GLY A 196 8.18 4.98 9.35
N ASP A 197 7.14 5.42 10.07
CA ASP A 197 7.05 5.31 11.52
C ASP A 197 6.35 4.00 11.90
N TYR A 198 7.11 2.91 11.84
CA TYR A 198 6.58 1.57 12.04
C TYR A 198 6.25 1.27 13.51
N ARG A 199 6.87 1.98 14.46
CA ARG A 199 6.53 1.88 15.88
C ARG A 199 5.12 2.40 16.16
N THR A 200 4.82 3.60 15.68
CA THR A 200 3.48 4.19 15.81
C THR A 200 2.44 3.41 14.98
N ALA A 201 2.80 2.95 13.78
CA ALA A 201 1.95 2.09 12.98
C ALA A 201 1.55 0.82 13.75
N PHE A 202 2.50 0.14 14.39
CA PHE A 202 2.25 -1.06 15.19
C PHE A 202 1.27 -0.81 16.34
N VAL A 203 1.40 0.33 17.05
CA VAL A 203 0.46 0.72 18.12
C VAL A 203 -0.96 0.82 17.59
N HIS A 204 -1.17 1.43 16.43
CA HIS A 204 -2.49 1.51 15.79
C HIS A 204 -3.02 0.15 15.36
N ALA A 205 -2.18 -0.74 14.83
CA ALA A 205 -2.58 -2.11 14.48
C ALA A 205 -3.05 -2.92 15.70
N VAL A 206 -2.35 -2.80 16.84
CA VAL A 206 -2.74 -3.46 18.09
C VAL A 206 -4.06 -2.91 18.61
N ARG A 207 -4.26 -1.58 18.60
CA ARG A 207 -5.54 -0.95 18.99
C ARG A 207 -6.68 -1.39 18.07
N ALA A 208 -6.43 -1.47 16.75
CA ALA A 208 -7.43 -1.96 15.79
C ALA A 208 -7.85 -3.40 16.10
N ASN A 209 -6.88 -4.27 16.41
CA ASN A 209 -7.17 -5.66 16.78
C ASN A 209 -7.97 -5.76 18.09
N SER A 210 -7.62 -4.94 19.08
CA SER A 210 -8.39 -4.89 20.35
C SER A 210 -9.86 -4.47 20.12
N ALA A 211 -10.09 -3.46 19.27
CA ALA A 211 -11.45 -3.06 18.90
C ALA A 211 -12.18 -4.16 18.10
N ALA A 212 -11.49 -4.84 17.17
CA ALA A 212 -12.05 -5.96 16.41
C ALA A 212 -12.47 -7.13 17.31
N GLN A 213 -11.66 -7.44 18.33
CA GLN A 213 -12.01 -8.45 19.32
C GLN A 213 -13.28 -8.08 20.14
N GLN A 214 -13.42 -6.80 20.49
CA GLN A 214 -14.64 -6.30 21.16
C GLN A 214 -15.88 -6.37 20.26
N CYS A 215 -15.72 -6.17 18.94
CA CYS A 215 -16.81 -6.39 17.98
C CYS A 215 -17.22 -7.86 17.87
N GLY A 216 -16.31 -8.80 18.14
CA GLY A 216 -16.54 -10.23 17.92
C GLY A 216 -16.60 -10.65 16.44
N ASP A 217 -16.23 -9.76 15.52
CA ASP A 217 -16.22 -10.03 14.09
C ASP A 217 -14.92 -10.73 13.67
N HIS A 218 -15.01 -12.00 13.35
CA HIS A 218 -13.85 -12.83 12.97
C HIS A 218 -13.14 -12.34 11.70
N ALA A 219 -13.85 -11.70 10.76
CA ALA A 219 -13.25 -11.13 9.56
C ALA A 219 -12.39 -9.91 9.89
N LEU A 220 -12.87 -9.02 10.77
CA LEU A 220 -12.10 -7.88 11.27
C LEU A 220 -10.92 -8.32 12.12
N ILE A 221 -11.08 -9.37 12.96
CA ILE A 221 -9.99 -9.96 13.74
C ILE A 221 -8.90 -10.51 12.81
N ALA A 222 -9.28 -11.25 11.77
CA ALA A 222 -8.33 -11.77 10.78
C ALA A 222 -7.61 -10.62 10.03
N ALA A 223 -8.35 -9.61 9.58
CA ALA A 223 -7.78 -8.45 8.90
C ALA A 223 -6.76 -7.70 9.77
N THR A 224 -7.10 -7.43 11.03
CA THR A 224 -6.22 -6.73 11.97
C THR A 224 -5.03 -7.57 12.45
N ASN A 225 -5.18 -8.90 12.56
CA ASN A 225 -4.04 -9.81 12.76
C ASN A 225 -3.07 -9.75 11.55
N GLY A 226 -3.59 -9.64 10.32
CA GLY A 226 -2.77 -9.41 9.13
C GLY A 226 -1.98 -8.09 9.22
N LEU A 227 -2.60 -7.00 9.71
CA LEU A 227 -1.89 -5.74 9.94
C LEU A 227 -0.79 -5.89 11.01
N ILE A 228 -1.08 -6.56 12.13
CA ILE A 228 -0.07 -6.83 13.16
C ILE A 228 1.10 -7.63 12.57
N GLY A 229 0.83 -8.69 11.80
CA GLY A 229 1.86 -9.48 11.15
C GLY A 229 2.73 -8.66 10.19
N SER A 230 2.11 -7.77 9.40
CA SER A 230 2.82 -6.86 8.51
C SER A 230 3.76 -5.91 9.26
N ASN A 231 3.31 -5.34 10.38
CA ASN A 231 4.14 -4.47 11.21
C ASN A 231 5.26 -5.25 11.92
N LEU A 232 5.00 -6.46 12.39
CA LEU A 232 6.02 -7.32 13.00
C LEU A 232 7.17 -7.63 12.03
N ASN A 233 6.85 -7.90 10.75
CA ASN A 233 7.89 -8.06 9.72
C ASN A 233 8.77 -6.82 9.62
N LEU A 234 8.19 -5.61 9.48
CA LEU A 234 8.94 -4.35 9.37
C LEU A 234 9.78 -4.05 10.62
N LEU A 235 9.30 -4.46 11.81
CA LEU A 235 10.03 -4.37 13.08
C LEU A 235 11.10 -5.46 13.25
N GLY A 236 11.34 -6.32 12.25
CA GLY A 236 12.32 -7.39 12.28
C GLY A 236 11.92 -8.63 13.11
N ARG A 237 10.63 -8.78 13.49
CA ARG A 237 10.10 -9.92 14.25
C ARG A 237 9.52 -10.97 13.29
N ASN A 238 10.37 -11.51 12.39
CA ASN A 238 9.90 -12.29 11.24
C ASN A 238 9.20 -13.61 11.62
N ALA A 239 9.64 -14.31 12.67
CA ALA A 239 9.01 -15.56 13.11
C ALA A 239 7.56 -15.33 13.57
N GLU A 240 7.33 -14.29 14.37
CA GLU A 240 5.98 -13.91 14.82
C GLU A 240 5.13 -13.38 13.66
N ALA A 241 5.73 -12.61 12.76
CA ALA A 241 5.07 -12.11 11.55
C ALA A 241 4.55 -13.27 10.70
N LEU A 242 5.39 -14.29 10.45
CA LEU A 242 5.04 -15.47 9.66
C LEU A 242 3.83 -16.20 10.26
N GLN A 243 3.84 -16.41 11.58
CA GLN A 243 2.72 -17.06 12.27
C GLN A 243 1.43 -16.24 12.15
N ARG A 244 1.48 -14.93 12.49
CA ARG A 244 0.32 -14.04 12.45
C ARG A 244 -0.29 -13.90 11.06
N LEU A 245 0.55 -13.75 10.03
CA LEU A 245 0.10 -13.64 8.65
C LEU A 245 -0.51 -14.95 8.13
N THR A 246 0.09 -16.07 8.46
CA THR A 246 -0.45 -17.39 8.09
C THR A 246 -1.81 -17.63 8.73
N ASP A 247 -1.96 -17.34 10.02
CA ASP A 247 -3.22 -17.50 10.74
C ASP A 247 -4.31 -16.55 10.23
N ALA A 248 -3.96 -15.29 9.94
CA ALA A 248 -4.88 -14.31 9.36
C ALA A 248 -5.41 -14.75 7.98
N LEU A 249 -4.57 -15.40 7.16
CA LEU A 249 -4.94 -15.81 5.81
C LEU A 249 -5.67 -17.16 5.76
N ARG A 250 -5.59 -17.99 6.81
CA ARG A 250 -6.40 -19.23 6.95
C ARG A 250 -7.88 -18.94 7.14
N TYR A 251 -8.24 -17.74 7.58
CA TYR A 251 -9.64 -17.38 7.71
C TYR A 251 -10.28 -17.25 6.30
N GLU A 252 -11.04 -18.28 5.93
CA GLU A 252 -11.90 -18.28 4.75
C GLU A 252 -13.25 -17.71 5.19
N GLY A 253 -13.47 -16.42 4.97
CA GLY A 253 -14.73 -15.79 5.34
C GLY A 253 -15.92 -16.54 4.76
N GLY A 254 -16.96 -16.82 5.58
CA GLY A 254 -18.22 -17.40 5.11
C GLY A 254 -18.83 -16.61 3.93
N GLU A 255 -19.70 -17.24 3.16
CA GLU A 255 -20.25 -16.77 1.86
C GLU A 255 -20.88 -15.36 1.83
N GLY A 256 -20.99 -14.64 2.97
CA GLY A 256 -21.64 -13.34 3.08
C GLY A 256 -20.72 -12.10 3.04
N ARG A 257 -19.41 -12.22 3.28
CA ARG A 257 -18.49 -11.06 3.32
C ARG A 257 -17.31 -11.24 2.36
N LYS A 258 -17.58 -11.17 1.05
CA LYS A 258 -16.56 -11.34 0.00
C LYS A 258 -15.60 -10.16 -0.16
N SER A 259 -15.83 -9.02 0.46
CA SER A 259 -14.99 -7.83 0.25
C SER A 259 -14.18 -7.48 1.50
N GLY A 260 -12.93 -7.92 1.54
CA GLY A 260 -11.92 -7.41 2.48
C GLY A 260 -11.49 -5.97 2.17
N ILE A 261 -12.27 -5.22 1.36
CA ILE A 261 -12.02 -3.83 0.98
C ILE A 261 -12.88 -2.93 1.85
N HIS A 262 -12.25 -2.19 2.77
CA HIS A 262 -12.91 -1.17 3.57
C HIS A 262 -12.28 0.20 3.26
N LEU A 263 -13.11 1.20 2.99
CA LEU A 263 -12.67 2.54 2.59
C LEU A 263 -11.61 2.51 1.46
N GLY A 264 -11.78 1.61 0.48
CA GLY A 264 -10.88 1.47 -0.65
C GLY A 264 -9.56 0.74 -0.38
N TYR A 265 -9.42 0.03 0.76
CA TYR A 265 -8.20 -0.72 1.11
C TYR A 265 -8.45 -2.22 1.24
N ASN A 266 -7.63 -3.03 0.56
CA ASN A 266 -7.71 -4.49 0.58
C ASN A 266 -6.76 -5.08 1.64
N TYR A 267 -7.27 -5.36 2.84
CA TYR A 267 -6.48 -5.89 3.95
C TYR A 267 -5.95 -7.31 3.70
N ARG A 268 -6.72 -8.18 3.03
CA ARG A 268 -6.29 -9.54 2.70
C ARG A 268 -5.15 -9.53 1.69
N GLY A 269 -5.25 -8.69 0.66
CA GLY A 269 -4.16 -8.47 -0.31
C GLY A 269 -2.89 -7.95 0.38
N HIS A 270 -3.03 -7.00 1.31
CA HIS A 270 -1.91 -6.49 2.09
C HIS A 270 -1.24 -7.57 2.96
N ALA A 271 -2.02 -8.41 3.65
CA ALA A 271 -1.49 -9.52 4.44
C ALA A 271 -0.73 -10.54 3.58
N ARG A 272 -1.20 -10.86 2.36
CA ARG A 272 -0.49 -11.73 1.41
C ARG A 272 0.82 -11.15 0.92
N ILE A 273 0.82 -9.86 0.58
CA ILE A 273 2.04 -9.12 0.24
C ILE A 273 3.07 -9.28 1.37
N SER A 274 2.65 -8.99 2.60
CA SER A 274 3.53 -9.09 3.78
C SER A 274 3.97 -10.53 4.06
N LEU A 275 3.11 -11.52 3.80
CA LEU A 275 3.49 -12.93 3.89
C LEU A 275 4.58 -13.29 2.87
N ALA A 276 4.45 -12.83 1.61
CA ALA A 276 5.48 -13.09 0.60
C ALA A 276 6.84 -12.52 0.99
N LEU A 277 6.87 -11.29 1.54
CA LEU A 277 8.09 -10.67 2.05
C LEU A 277 8.67 -11.47 3.23
N THR A 278 7.83 -11.81 4.21
CA THR A 278 8.25 -12.56 5.41
C THR A 278 8.79 -13.94 5.05
N LEU A 279 8.15 -14.66 4.12
CA LEU A 279 8.62 -15.93 3.61
C LEU A 279 10.04 -15.82 3.00
N TRP A 280 10.29 -14.77 2.23
CA TRP A 280 11.63 -14.57 1.66
C TRP A 280 12.67 -14.34 2.79
N PHE A 281 12.39 -13.45 3.75
CA PHE A 281 13.31 -13.21 4.87
C PHE A 281 13.60 -14.48 5.67
N THR A 282 12.59 -15.32 5.90
CA THR A 282 12.72 -16.56 6.69
C THR A 282 13.29 -17.74 5.91
N GLY A 283 13.69 -17.56 4.65
CA GLY A 283 14.39 -18.57 3.84
C GLY A 283 13.47 -19.41 2.92
N PHE A 284 12.18 -19.08 2.83
CA PHE A 284 11.22 -19.76 1.96
C PHE A 284 11.03 -19.03 0.63
N ALA A 285 12.11 -18.97 -0.16
CA ALA A 285 12.15 -18.16 -1.39
C ALA A 285 11.17 -18.64 -2.48
N ASP A 286 10.98 -19.95 -2.65
CA ASP A 286 10.07 -20.51 -3.66
C ASP A 286 8.61 -20.24 -3.28
N GLN A 287 8.27 -20.35 -1.99
CA GLN A 287 6.95 -19.99 -1.47
C GLN A 287 6.70 -18.49 -1.61
N ALA A 288 7.68 -17.65 -1.30
CA ALA A 288 7.59 -16.20 -1.44
C ALA A 288 7.22 -15.79 -2.89
N VAL A 289 7.90 -16.37 -3.89
CA VAL A 289 7.62 -16.10 -5.31
C VAL A 289 6.21 -16.58 -5.71
N ARG A 290 5.79 -17.76 -5.25
CA ARG A 290 4.42 -18.25 -5.53
C ARG A 290 3.35 -17.35 -4.94
N VAL A 291 3.48 -16.98 -3.67
CA VAL A 291 2.51 -16.10 -2.99
C VAL A 291 2.46 -14.72 -3.63
N ALA A 292 3.61 -14.18 -4.03
CA ALA A 292 3.69 -12.90 -4.75
C ALA A 292 2.95 -12.95 -6.10
N ALA A 293 3.15 -14.00 -6.89
CA ALA A 293 2.46 -14.18 -8.18
C ALA A 293 0.94 -14.28 -8.00
N GLN A 294 0.47 -15.13 -7.08
CA GLN A 294 -0.97 -15.26 -6.77
C GLN A 294 -1.58 -13.91 -6.33
N THR A 295 -0.83 -13.11 -5.57
CA THR A 295 -1.31 -11.80 -5.10
C THR A 295 -1.52 -10.84 -6.27
N VAL A 296 -0.65 -10.85 -7.28
CA VAL A 296 -0.80 -10.04 -8.49
C VAL A 296 -2.04 -10.47 -9.29
N GLU A 297 -2.23 -11.78 -9.50
CA GLU A 297 -3.38 -12.33 -10.22
C GLU A 297 -4.71 -11.92 -9.56
N GLU A 298 -4.81 -12.07 -8.25
CA GLU A 298 -6.01 -11.68 -7.49
C GLU A 298 -6.23 -10.16 -7.51
N ALA A 299 -5.17 -9.36 -7.35
CA ALA A 299 -5.28 -7.92 -7.40
C ALA A 299 -5.75 -7.43 -8.78
N ALA A 300 -5.29 -8.06 -9.86
CA ALA A 300 -5.74 -7.76 -11.22
C ALA A 300 -7.23 -8.07 -11.41
N ALA A 301 -7.74 -9.16 -10.82
CA ALA A 301 -9.14 -9.54 -10.89
C ALA A 301 -10.08 -8.54 -10.18
N THR A 302 -9.60 -7.88 -9.11
CA THR A 302 -10.41 -6.89 -8.35
C THR A 302 -10.60 -5.57 -9.08
N ARG A 303 -9.82 -5.28 -10.13
CA ARG A 303 -9.79 -4.01 -10.86
C ARG A 303 -9.58 -2.77 -9.98
N HIS A 304 -9.02 -2.95 -8.77
CA HIS A 304 -8.76 -1.83 -7.85
C HIS A 304 -7.35 -1.26 -8.11
N PRO A 305 -7.22 0.01 -8.60
CA PRO A 305 -5.93 0.54 -9.07
C PRO A 305 -4.81 0.49 -8.04
N THR A 306 -5.07 0.95 -6.82
CA THR A 306 -4.06 0.98 -5.75
C THR A 306 -3.66 -0.43 -5.30
N GLY A 307 -4.61 -1.37 -5.27
CA GLY A 307 -4.35 -2.76 -4.90
C GLY A 307 -3.40 -3.45 -5.89
N LEU A 308 -3.63 -3.26 -7.18
CA LEU A 308 -2.75 -3.79 -8.23
C LEU A 308 -1.36 -3.15 -8.18
N CYS A 309 -1.28 -1.81 -7.98
CA CYS A 309 0.00 -1.13 -7.78
C CYS A 309 0.82 -1.76 -6.65
N LEU A 310 0.22 -1.97 -5.48
CA LEU A 310 0.91 -2.56 -4.33
C LEU A 310 1.34 -4.00 -4.62
N ALA A 311 0.47 -4.81 -5.21
CA ALA A 311 0.80 -6.20 -5.56
C ALA A 311 2.00 -6.28 -6.52
N LEU A 312 2.02 -5.46 -7.59
CA LEU A 312 3.12 -5.39 -8.55
C LEU A 312 4.43 -4.92 -7.90
N LEU A 313 4.38 -3.86 -7.07
CA LEU A 313 5.55 -3.32 -6.36
C LEU A 313 6.23 -4.41 -5.51
N TYR A 314 5.45 -5.13 -4.73
CA TYR A 314 6.00 -6.10 -3.79
C TYR A 314 6.36 -7.43 -4.46
N ALA A 315 5.63 -7.86 -5.50
CA ALA A 315 6.02 -8.99 -6.31
C ALA A 315 7.38 -8.74 -7.00
N ALA A 316 7.55 -7.55 -7.58
CA ALA A 316 8.84 -7.13 -8.12
C ALA A 316 9.94 -7.12 -7.04
N SER A 317 9.63 -6.68 -5.80
CA SER A 317 10.61 -6.70 -4.69
C SER A 317 11.07 -8.13 -4.36
N VAL A 318 10.14 -9.08 -4.24
CA VAL A 318 10.47 -10.49 -3.98
C VAL A 318 11.34 -11.07 -5.11
N LEU A 319 10.99 -10.79 -6.37
CA LEU A 319 11.76 -11.24 -7.54
C LEU A 319 13.16 -10.60 -7.58
N MET A 320 13.30 -9.33 -7.23
CA MET A 320 14.61 -8.67 -7.14
C MET A 320 15.48 -9.30 -6.06
N TRP A 321 14.92 -9.61 -4.89
CA TRP A 321 15.65 -10.28 -3.81
C TRP A 321 16.03 -11.73 -4.17
N ALA A 322 15.16 -12.41 -4.92
CA ALA A 322 15.49 -13.71 -5.53
C ALA A 322 16.43 -13.59 -6.74
N ARG A 323 16.82 -12.37 -7.12
CA ARG A 323 17.66 -12.02 -8.29
C ARG A 323 17.13 -12.53 -9.62
N ASP A 324 15.80 -12.66 -9.74
CA ASP A 324 15.10 -12.90 -11.00
C ASP A 324 14.75 -11.56 -11.67
N TYR A 325 15.79 -10.90 -12.17
CA TYR A 325 15.66 -9.55 -12.72
C TYR A 325 14.81 -9.49 -13.99
N GLY A 326 14.75 -10.56 -14.78
CA GLY A 326 13.92 -10.60 -15.99
C GLY A 326 12.43 -10.49 -15.68
N ARG A 327 11.93 -11.32 -14.74
CA ARG A 327 10.54 -11.21 -14.30
C ARG A 327 10.28 -9.94 -13.47
N ALA A 328 11.26 -9.50 -12.68
CA ALA A 328 11.14 -8.25 -11.91
C ALA A 328 10.92 -7.04 -12.84
N GLU A 329 11.71 -6.90 -13.92
CA GLU A 329 11.54 -5.80 -14.89
C GLU A 329 10.16 -5.76 -15.50
N HIS A 330 9.61 -6.90 -15.90
CA HIS A 330 8.25 -6.97 -16.44
C HIS A 330 7.21 -6.42 -15.43
N HIS A 331 7.30 -6.81 -14.15
CA HIS A 331 6.41 -6.28 -13.11
C HIS A 331 6.66 -4.79 -12.83
N ILE A 332 7.91 -4.33 -12.84
CA ILE A 332 8.25 -2.91 -12.64
C ILE A 332 7.69 -2.05 -13.78
N GLU A 333 7.77 -2.51 -15.02
CA GLU A 333 7.20 -1.80 -16.17
C GLU A 333 5.68 -1.68 -16.08
N ALA A 334 4.99 -2.79 -15.81
CA ALA A 334 3.56 -2.80 -15.58
C ALA A 334 3.16 -1.91 -14.40
N PHE A 335 3.95 -1.92 -13.33
CA PHE A 335 3.77 -1.08 -12.15
C PHE A 335 3.88 0.42 -12.48
N ILE A 336 4.94 0.82 -13.19
CA ILE A 336 5.16 2.22 -13.59
C ILE A 336 4.02 2.70 -14.52
N GLU A 337 3.67 1.91 -15.53
CA GLU A 337 2.60 2.24 -16.46
C GLU A 337 1.26 2.43 -15.72
N HIS A 338 0.94 1.50 -14.81
CA HIS A 338 -0.27 1.58 -14.02
C HIS A 338 -0.27 2.77 -13.07
N ALA A 339 0.87 3.08 -12.42
CA ALA A 339 1.04 4.23 -11.56
C ALA A 339 0.90 5.56 -12.32
N HIS A 340 1.41 5.64 -13.56
CA HIS A 340 1.21 6.81 -14.44
C HIS A 340 -0.25 7.00 -14.81
N ARG A 341 -0.96 5.94 -15.23
CA ARG A 341 -2.38 5.98 -15.61
C ARG A 341 -3.27 6.54 -14.49
N HIS A 342 -2.90 6.27 -13.24
CA HIS A 342 -3.65 6.70 -12.05
C HIS A 342 -3.01 7.87 -11.29
N SER A 343 -1.97 8.52 -11.85
CA SER A 343 -1.28 9.68 -11.26
C SER A 343 -0.73 9.46 -9.85
N LEU A 344 -0.23 8.25 -9.56
CA LEU A 344 0.27 7.84 -8.26
C LEU A 344 1.78 8.15 -8.13
N LYS A 345 2.13 9.42 -7.89
CA LYS A 345 3.52 9.93 -7.91
C LYS A 345 4.53 9.12 -7.07
N PRO A 346 4.28 8.78 -5.78
CA PRO A 346 5.25 8.01 -4.98
C PRO A 346 5.55 6.63 -5.56
N TYR A 347 4.58 6.02 -6.24
CA TYR A 347 4.76 4.73 -6.89
C TYR A 347 5.58 4.84 -8.17
N ILE A 348 5.44 5.92 -8.93
CA ILE A 348 6.31 6.19 -10.09
C ILE A 348 7.77 6.31 -9.63
N ALA A 349 8.04 7.11 -8.59
CA ALA A 349 9.37 7.26 -8.02
C ALA A 349 9.93 5.92 -7.50
N SER A 350 9.08 5.09 -6.86
CA SER A 350 9.46 3.75 -6.41
C SER A 350 9.86 2.84 -7.58
N GLY A 351 9.09 2.84 -8.67
CA GLY A 351 9.40 2.03 -9.86
C GLY A 351 10.70 2.45 -10.55
N LEU A 352 10.96 3.75 -10.64
CA LEU A 352 12.22 4.28 -11.18
C LEU A 352 13.43 3.89 -10.30
N GLY A 353 13.27 3.94 -8.97
CA GLY A 353 14.29 3.46 -8.03
C GLY A 353 14.59 1.97 -8.21
N MET A 354 13.57 1.12 -8.41
CA MET A 354 13.77 -0.31 -8.68
C MET A 354 14.48 -0.57 -10.01
N LYS A 355 14.18 0.20 -11.07
CA LYS A 355 14.96 0.13 -12.32
C LYS A 355 16.42 0.52 -12.11
N ALA A 356 16.67 1.50 -11.24
CA ALA A 356 18.04 1.90 -10.90
C ALA A 356 18.79 0.82 -10.12
N GLU A 357 18.15 0.08 -9.22
CA GLU A 357 18.74 -1.09 -8.56
C GLU A 357 19.17 -2.15 -9.58
N ILE A 358 18.34 -2.43 -10.59
CA ILE A 358 18.70 -3.36 -11.67
C ILE A 358 19.88 -2.83 -12.51
N ALA A 359 19.93 -1.52 -12.77
CA ALA A 359 21.05 -0.90 -13.48
C ALA A 359 22.37 -1.05 -12.70
N LEU A 360 22.34 -0.85 -11.37
CA LEU A 360 23.50 -1.11 -10.50
C LEU A 360 23.97 -2.56 -10.63
N PHE A 361 23.04 -3.49 -10.55
CA PHE A 361 23.37 -4.92 -10.66
C PHE A 361 24.01 -5.28 -12.01
N ARG A 362 23.59 -4.61 -13.09
CA ARG A 362 24.17 -4.79 -14.45
C ARG A 362 25.50 -4.07 -14.66
N GLY A 363 26.03 -3.38 -13.65
CA GLY A 363 27.28 -2.65 -13.72
C GLY A 363 27.17 -1.20 -14.22
N HIS A 364 25.96 -0.70 -14.44
CA HIS A 364 25.71 0.69 -14.83
C HIS A 364 25.66 1.59 -13.58
N ALA A 365 26.75 1.61 -12.80
CA ALA A 365 26.78 2.19 -11.47
C ALA A 365 26.43 3.69 -11.46
N GLN A 366 26.97 4.49 -12.39
CA GLN A 366 26.74 5.94 -12.44
C GLN A 366 25.27 6.27 -12.70
N ASP A 367 24.63 5.60 -13.65
CA ASP A 367 23.21 5.82 -13.99
C ASP A 367 22.28 5.37 -12.85
N GLY A 368 22.62 4.23 -12.23
CA GLY A 368 21.90 3.70 -11.07
C GLY A 368 21.95 4.68 -9.90
N VAL A 369 23.13 5.18 -9.51
CA VAL A 369 23.32 6.15 -8.43
C VAL A 369 22.54 7.44 -8.71
N ASN A 370 22.66 8.00 -9.93
CA ASN A 370 21.95 9.24 -10.28
C ASN A 370 20.44 9.08 -10.23
N THR A 371 19.91 7.93 -10.64
CA THR A 371 18.48 7.65 -10.63
C THR A 371 17.97 7.37 -9.23
N LEU A 372 18.73 6.65 -8.37
CA LEU A 372 18.38 6.44 -6.97
C LEU A 372 18.32 7.75 -6.19
N ARG A 373 19.28 8.66 -6.38
CA ARG A 373 19.25 10.00 -5.75
C ARG A 373 17.96 10.75 -6.09
N ARG A 374 17.57 10.78 -7.37
CA ARG A 374 16.31 11.42 -7.80
C ARG A 374 15.06 10.75 -7.22
N SER A 375 15.05 9.41 -7.20
CA SER A 375 13.93 8.67 -6.62
C SER A 375 13.79 8.90 -5.12
N LEU A 376 14.89 8.89 -4.37
CA LEU A 376 14.90 9.18 -2.93
C LEU A 376 14.43 10.60 -2.64
N GLU A 377 14.86 11.59 -3.43
CA GLU A 377 14.40 12.97 -3.27
C GLU A 377 12.90 13.09 -3.51
N ALA A 378 12.37 12.50 -4.58
CA ALA A 378 10.94 12.51 -4.88
C ALA A 378 10.11 11.82 -3.76
N LEU A 379 10.58 10.69 -3.23
CA LEU A 379 9.91 9.98 -2.13
C LEU A 379 9.90 10.82 -0.84
N ARG A 380 11.00 11.53 -0.52
CA ARG A 380 11.06 12.43 0.65
C ARG A 380 10.11 13.61 0.51
N GLN A 381 10.02 14.23 -0.69
CA GLN A 381 9.09 15.33 -0.98
C GLN A 381 7.63 14.91 -0.82
N ASP A 382 7.28 13.69 -1.22
CA ASP A 382 5.93 13.12 -1.08
C ASP A 382 5.68 12.51 0.32
N GLN A 383 6.64 12.58 1.24
CA GLN A 383 6.59 11.96 2.57
C GLN A 383 6.21 10.46 2.49
N TYR A 384 6.83 9.74 1.55
CA TYR A 384 6.62 8.31 1.34
C TYR A 384 7.90 7.53 1.61
N SER A 385 7.97 6.89 2.79
CA SER A 385 9.23 6.32 3.31
C SER A 385 9.39 4.81 3.09
N MET A 386 8.38 4.11 2.58
CA MET A 386 8.38 2.63 2.51
C MET A 386 9.52 2.01 1.69
N ARG A 387 10.20 2.76 0.84
CA ARG A 387 11.33 2.28 0.01
C ARG A 387 12.66 2.95 0.35
N ILE A 388 12.67 3.92 1.26
CA ILE A 388 13.86 4.73 1.53
C ILE A 388 15.01 3.87 2.04
N ALA A 389 14.78 2.96 3.00
CA ALA A 389 15.82 2.10 3.55
C ALA A 389 16.49 1.23 2.46
N ILE A 390 15.68 0.60 1.61
CA ILE A 390 16.18 -0.26 0.55
C ILE A 390 16.98 0.55 -0.48
N PHE A 391 16.43 1.67 -0.95
CA PHE A 391 17.09 2.51 -1.95
C PHE A 391 18.34 3.22 -1.41
N SER A 392 18.36 3.60 -0.13
CA SER A 392 19.57 4.15 0.50
C SER A 392 20.67 3.09 0.63
N THR A 393 20.29 1.84 0.93
CA THR A 393 21.23 0.70 0.94
C THR A 393 21.80 0.44 -0.46
N SER A 394 20.95 0.40 -1.48
CA SER A 394 21.38 0.22 -2.88
C SER A 394 22.21 1.41 -3.39
N LEU A 395 21.89 2.64 -2.95
CA LEU A 395 22.69 3.83 -3.25
C LEU A 395 24.09 3.71 -2.66
N ALA A 396 24.22 3.28 -1.41
CA ALA A 396 25.51 3.07 -0.76
C ALA A 396 26.36 1.99 -1.48
N GLU A 397 25.75 0.89 -1.93
CA GLU A 397 26.43 -0.12 -2.77
C GLU A 397 26.88 0.46 -4.12
N GLY A 398 26.05 1.27 -4.76
CA GLY A 398 26.41 1.95 -6.00
C GLY A 398 27.57 2.92 -5.82
N LEU A 399 27.57 3.72 -4.76
CA LEU A 399 28.65 4.64 -4.38
C LEU A 399 29.96 3.89 -4.11
N ARG A 400 29.89 2.76 -3.39
CA ARG A 400 31.04 1.86 -3.17
C ARG A 400 31.64 1.41 -4.52
N SER A 401 30.78 0.99 -5.46
CA SER A 401 31.22 0.53 -6.79
C SER A 401 31.91 1.62 -7.62
N LEU A 402 31.61 2.91 -7.31
CA LEU A 402 32.25 4.09 -7.92
C LEU A 402 33.48 4.57 -7.15
N GLY A 403 33.85 3.91 -6.05
CA GLY A 403 34.96 4.33 -5.19
C GLY A 403 34.65 5.54 -4.30
N GLN A 404 33.37 5.94 -4.18
CA GLN A 404 32.89 7.07 -3.38
C GLN A 404 32.60 6.61 -1.94
N PHE A 405 33.62 6.13 -1.22
CA PHE A 405 33.46 5.43 0.05
C PHE A 405 32.93 6.31 1.17
N ASP A 406 33.40 7.55 1.31
CA ASP A 406 32.96 8.47 2.38
C ASP A 406 31.45 8.75 2.27
N GLU A 407 30.97 9.07 1.07
CA GLU A 407 29.55 9.30 0.81
C GLU A 407 28.71 8.03 1.02
N ALA A 408 29.27 6.85 0.67
CA ALA A 408 28.61 5.57 0.90
C ALA A 408 28.39 5.30 2.40
N VAL A 409 29.42 5.53 3.23
CA VAL A 409 29.34 5.39 4.70
C VAL A 409 28.36 6.39 5.29
N GLU A 410 28.42 7.66 4.88
CA GLU A 410 27.50 8.69 5.37
C GLU A 410 26.03 8.34 5.02
N THR A 411 25.79 7.88 3.79
CA THR A 411 24.44 7.49 3.31
C THR A 411 23.87 6.34 4.14
N ILE A 412 24.65 5.29 4.36
CA ILE A 412 24.16 4.11 5.09
C ILE A 412 23.99 4.41 6.58
N ASP A 413 24.89 5.19 7.20
CA ASP A 413 24.80 5.55 8.61
C ASP A 413 23.62 6.49 8.90
N ALA A 414 23.33 7.43 8.01
CA ALA A 414 22.16 8.28 8.12
C ALA A 414 20.88 7.46 8.08
N GLU A 415 20.81 6.47 7.18
CA GLU A 415 19.63 5.61 7.04
C GLU A 415 19.49 4.66 8.24
N MET A 416 20.58 4.08 8.75
CA MET A 416 20.55 3.23 9.95
C MET A 416 20.00 4.00 11.17
N ARG A 417 20.46 5.25 11.39
CA ARG A 417 19.91 6.11 12.45
C ARG A 417 18.42 6.38 12.28
N ARG A 418 17.96 6.61 11.05
CA ARG A 418 16.53 6.78 10.75
C ARG A 418 15.74 5.50 11.05
N ALA A 419 16.25 4.37 10.60
CA ALA A 419 15.62 3.06 10.79
C ALA A 419 15.47 2.70 12.28
N GLU A 420 16.49 2.93 13.07
CA GLU A 420 16.46 2.72 14.54
C GLU A 420 15.40 3.61 15.20
N ARG A 421 15.35 4.88 14.83
CA ARG A 421 14.42 5.86 15.41
C ARG A 421 12.96 5.46 15.16
N PHE A 422 12.63 5.04 13.93
CA PHE A 422 11.27 4.82 13.48
C PHE A 422 10.85 3.34 13.44
N GLY A 423 11.78 2.42 13.70
CA GLY A 423 11.50 0.99 13.78
C GLY A 423 11.55 0.26 12.43
N ASP A 424 12.24 0.79 11.42
CA ASP A 424 12.46 0.13 10.11
C ASP A 424 13.58 -0.91 10.22
N LEU A 425 13.36 -1.94 11.04
CA LEU A 425 14.44 -2.82 11.49
C LEU A 425 14.67 -4.04 10.59
N VAL A 426 13.71 -4.40 9.73
CA VAL A 426 13.82 -5.59 8.87
C VAL A 426 14.99 -5.50 7.90
N ALA A 427 15.32 -4.30 7.41
CA ALA A 427 16.44 -4.08 6.50
C ALA A 427 17.78 -3.85 7.21
N MET A 428 17.79 -3.68 8.54
CA MET A 428 18.99 -3.35 9.31
C MET A 428 20.14 -4.36 9.14
N PRO A 429 19.92 -5.69 9.13
CA PRO A 429 21.01 -6.63 8.88
C PRO A 429 21.66 -6.42 7.51
N GLU A 430 20.87 -6.12 6.46
CA GLU A 430 21.42 -5.85 5.12
C GLU A 430 22.18 -4.51 5.09
N MET A 431 21.70 -3.47 5.76
CA MET A 431 22.42 -2.21 5.90
C MET A 431 23.78 -2.40 6.58
N LEU A 432 23.83 -3.18 7.68
CA LEU A 432 25.09 -3.55 8.34
C LEU A 432 26.01 -4.34 7.43
N ARG A 433 25.47 -5.32 6.67
CA ARG A 433 26.25 -6.10 5.71
C ARG A 433 26.88 -5.19 4.65
N VAL A 434 26.11 -4.30 4.05
CA VAL A 434 26.58 -3.35 3.05
C VAL A 434 27.62 -2.41 3.64
N LYS A 435 27.40 -1.89 4.86
CA LYS A 435 28.40 -1.07 5.57
C LYS A 435 29.72 -1.83 5.77
N GLY A 436 29.65 -3.10 6.21
CA GLY A 436 30.84 -3.94 6.35
C GLY A 436 31.60 -4.12 5.03
N GLU A 437 30.87 -4.36 3.92
CA GLU A 437 31.51 -4.47 2.58
C GLU A 437 32.10 -3.13 2.08
N ILE A 438 31.49 -1.99 2.42
CA ILE A 438 32.06 -0.67 2.12
C ILE A 438 33.38 -0.50 2.88
N LEU A 439 33.39 -0.76 4.18
CA LEU A 439 34.58 -0.66 5.03
C LEU A 439 35.70 -1.60 4.55
N ALA A 440 35.37 -2.83 4.17
CA ALA A 440 36.33 -3.79 3.62
C ALA A 440 36.95 -3.35 2.29
N SER A 441 36.23 -2.53 1.52
CA SER A 441 36.70 -2.00 0.23
C SER A 441 37.43 -0.66 0.36
N MET A 442 37.32 0.02 1.50
CA MET A 442 37.82 1.38 1.71
C MET A 442 39.31 1.36 2.06
N PRO A 443 40.17 2.08 1.31
CA PRO A 443 41.60 2.16 1.59
C PRO A 443 41.89 2.73 3.01
N GLY A 444 42.78 2.07 3.74
CA GLY A 444 43.17 2.51 5.07
C GLY A 444 42.26 2.06 6.22
N THR A 445 41.16 1.36 5.93
CA THR A 445 40.32 0.75 6.96
C THR A 445 40.95 -0.56 7.45
N GLU A 446 41.01 -0.75 8.76
CA GLU A 446 41.51 -2.01 9.31
C GLU A 446 40.47 -3.14 9.16
N HIS A 447 40.91 -4.33 8.72
CA HIS A 447 40.04 -5.48 8.48
C HIS A 447 39.12 -5.85 9.66
N HIS A 448 39.59 -5.68 10.90
CA HIS A 448 38.79 -5.98 12.07
C HIS A 448 37.53 -5.09 12.20
N GLN A 449 37.55 -3.86 11.65
CA GLN A 449 36.38 -2.96 11.68
C GLN A 449 35.27 -3.46 10.75
N ALA A 450 35.62 -3.86 9.53
CA ALA A 450 34.68 -4.45 8.57
C ALA A 450 34.09 -5.76 9.13
N GLU A 451 34.95 -6.62 9.68
CA GLU A 451 34.56 -7.89 10.29
C GLU A 451 33.57 -7.69 11.47
N ALA A 452 33.84 -6.75 12.37
CA ALA A 452 32.97 -6.46 13.49
C ALA A 452 31.54 -6.05 13.03
N VAL A 453 31.44 -5.23 11.98
CA VAL A 453 30.15 -4.80 11.43
C VAL A 453 29.43 -5.98 10.71
N LEU A 454 30.16 -6.84 10.00
CA LEU A 454 29.58 -8.04 9.37
C LEU A 454 29.10 -9.05 10.42
N LEU A 455 29.81 -9.22 11.54
CA LEU A 455 29.33 -10.05 12.67
C LEU A 455 28.06 -9.47 13.30
N GLN A 456 27.98 -8.16 13.50
CA GLN A 456 26.74 -7.51 13.96
C GLN A 456 25.57 -7.76 12.99
N SER A 457 25.83 -7.71 11.66
CA SER A 457 24.82 -8.05 10.65
C SER A 457 24.31 -9.49 10.83
N LEU A 458 25.23 -10.43 11.03
CA LEU A 458 24.90 -11.85 11.20
C LEU A 458 24.08 -12.08 12.47
N GLU A 459 24.53 -11.57 13.62
CA GLU A 459 23.85 -11.70 14.92
C GLU A 459 22.44 -11.09 14.87
N LEU A 460 22.30 -9.92 14.24
CA LEU A 460 21.01 -9.28 14.10
C LEU A 460 20.08 -10.07 13.19
N ALA A 461 20.57 -10.59 12.06
CA ALA A 461 19.79 -11.47 11.16
C ALA A 461 19.29 -12.74 11.88
N GLN A 462 20.14 -13.33 12.73
CA GLN A 462 19.76 -14.47 13.56
C GLN A 462 18.65 -14.11 14.55
N SER A 463 18.81 -13.04 15.29
CA SER A 463 17.82 -12.56 16.26
C SER A 463 16.47 -12.24 15.62
N GLN A 464 16.47 -11.78 14.38
CA GLN A 464 15.28 -11.48 13.58
C GLN A 464 14.69 -12.73 12.87
N SER A 465 15.31 -13.90 12.97
CA SER A 465 14.95 -15.09 12.19
C SER A 465 14.95 -14.81 10.67
N ALA A 466 15.87 -13.95 10.20
CA ALA A 466 16.00 -13.52 8.82
C ALA A 466 17.04 -14.39 8.08
N LEU A 467 16.74 -15.67 7.86
CA LEU A 467 17.66 -16.69 7.35
C LEU A 467 18.31 -16.29 6.00
N SER A 468 17.58 -15.61 5.11
CA SER A 468 18.13 -15.13 3.84
C SER A 468 19.19 -14.04 4.03
N LEU A 469 19.03 -13.15 5.02
CA LEU A 469 20.02 -12.12 5.36
C LEU A 469 21.20 -12.71 6.15
N GLU A 470 20.94 -13.68 7.02
CA GLU A 470 21.95 -14.46 7.72
C GLU A 470 22.91 -15.14 6.72
N LEU A 471 22.37 -15.76 5.66
CA LEU A 471 23.16 -16.35 4.57
C LEU A 471 24.05 -15.31 3.88
N ARG A 472 23.52 -14.15 3.54
CA ARG A 472 24.27 -13.06 2.89
C ARG A 472 25.40 -12.55 3.79
N ALA A 473 25.14 -12.34 5.08
CA ALA A 473 26.15 -11.91 6.05
C ALA A 473 27.27 -12.96 6.21
N ALA A 474 26.90 -14.25 6.34
CA ALA A 474 27.87 -15.36 6.40
C ALA A 474 28.73 -15.47 5.14
N MET A 475 28.14 -15.25 3.94
CA MET A 475 28.87 -15.21 2.68
C MET A 475 29.84 -14.03 2.61
N SER A 476 29.48 -12.85 3.12
CA SER A 476 30.36 -11.68 3.14
C SER A 476 31.53 -11.90 4.10
N LEU A 477 31.30 -12.46 5.29
CA LEU A 477 32.36 -12.85 6.24
C LEU A 477 33.31 -13.89 5.64
N ALA A 478 32.79 -14.93 4.99
CA ALA A 478 33.61 -15.97 4.37
C ALA A 478 34.48 -15.43 3.22
N ARG A 479 34.01 -14.43 2.45
CA ARG A 479 34.82 -13.76 1.41
C ARG A 479 35.93 -12.90 2.02
N GLU A 480 35.63 -12.10 3.02
CA GLU A 480 36.58 -11.18 3.63
C GLU A 480 37.78 -11.94 4.23
N ARG A 481 37.53 -13.07 4.89
CA ARG A 481 38.57 -13.87 5.53
C ARG A 481 39.31 -14.84 4.61
N SER A 482 38.78 -15.15 3.45
CA SER A 482 39.53 -15.95 2.45
C SER A 482 40.87 -15.29 2.07
N CYS A 483 40.97 -13.98 2.24
CA CYS A 483 42.18 -13.21 2.00
C CYS A 483 43.23 -13.30 3.15
N ASN A 484 42.84 -13.74 4.38
CA ASN A 484 43.67 -13.59 5.59
C ASN A 484 43.95 -14.87 6.41
N GLY A 485 43.69 -16.06 5.90
CA GLY A 485 44.19 -17.35 6.47
C GLY A 485 43.39 -17.95 7.65
N THR A 486 42.30 -17.34 8.13
CA THR A 486 41.38 -17.88 9.17
C THR A 486 40.02 -18.28 8.59
N ALA A 487 40.00 -18.67 7.33
CA ALA A 487 38.78 -18.91 6.54
C ALA A 487 37.90 -20.08 7.03
N GLN A 488 38.48 -21.07 7.74
CA GLN A 488 37.74 -22.31 8.05
C GLN A 488 36.52 -22.11 8.97
N ASP A 489 36.59 -21.21 9.95
CA ASP A 489 35.48 -21.01 10.90
C ASP A 489 34.30 -20.31 10.24
N TYR A 490 34.53 -19.32 9.38
CA TYR A 490 33.46 -18.63 8.65
C TYR A 490 32.85 -19.51 7.55
N VAL A 491 33.64 -20.42 6.95
CA VAL A 491 33.10 -21.39 6.00
C VAL A 491 32.24 -22.46 6.72
N ARG A 492 32.64 -22.92 7.91
CA ARG A 492 31.79 -23.80 8.75
C ARG A 492 30.49 -23.10 9.17
N MET A 493 30.58 -21.83 9.52
CA MET A 493 29.40 -20.99 9.81
C MET A 493 28.48 -20.89 8.60
N LEU A 494 29.02 -20.60 7.42
CA LEU A 494 28.26 -20.58 6.16
C LEU A 494 27.60 -21.94 5.89
N ALA A 495 28.31 -23.06 6.09
CA ALA A 495 27.77 -24.40 5.94
C ALA A 495 26.60 -24.67 6.90
N SER A 496 26.72 -24.22 8.16
CA SER A 496 25.64 -24.33 9.15
C SER A 496 24.40 -23.54 8.75
N VAL A 497 24.57 -22.31 8.26
CA VAL A 497 23.45 -21.46 7.79
C VAL A 497 22.82 -22.08 6.55
N TYR A 498 23.62 -22.49 5.56
CA TYR A 498 23.17 -23.13 4.33
C TYR A 498 22.34 -24.39 4.59
N GLY A 499 22.78 -25.25 5.52
CA GLY A 499 22.09 -26.50 5.89
C GLY A 499 20.70 -26.32 6.53
N ARG A 500 20.32 -25.10 6.92
CA ARG A 500 18.98 -24.79 7.46
C ARG A 500 17.93 -24.51 6.39
N PHE A 501 18.36 -24.30 5.13
CA PHE A 501 17.41 -24.07 4.03
C PHE A 501 16.78 -25.40 3.57
N THR A 502 15.50 -25.35 3.28
CA THR A 502 14.70 -26.49 2.78
C THR A 502 14.22 -26.28 1.34
N GLU A 503 14.36 -25.07 0.80
CA GLU A 503 13.98 -24.70 -0.55
C GLU A 503 14.83 -23.51 -1.06
N GLY A 504 14.55 -23.00 -2.25
CA GLY A 504 15.22 -21.82 -2.81
C GLY A 504 16.64 -22.10 -3.34
N PHE A 505 17.06 -23.38 -3.48
CA PHE A 505 18.40 -23.77 -3.94
C PHE A 505 18.72 -23.26 -5.36
N GLY A 506 17.70 -22.94 -6.15
CA GLY A 506 17.83 -22.31 -7.46
C GLY A 506 18.16 -20.82 -7.44
N THR A 507 18.11 -20.16 -6.29
CA THR A 507 18.42 -18.72 -6.20
C THR A 507 19.92 -18.46 -6.36
N PRO A 508 20.32 -17.31 -6.90
CA PRO A 508 21.75 -16.96 -7.04
C PRO A 508 22.52 -16.92 -5.73
N ASP A 509 21.90 -16.49 -4.63
CA ASP A 509 22.54 -16.49 -3.31
C ASP A 509 22.87 -17.92 -2.85
N MET A 510 21.92 -18.86 -2.95
CA MET A 510 22.13 -20.26 -2.61
C MET A 510 23.17 -20.93 -3.51
N ARG A 511 23.13 -20.69 -4.84
CA ARG A 511 24.17 -21.19 -5.77
C ARG A 511 25.54 -20.61 -5.47
N SER A 512 25.62 -19.34 -5.05
CA SER A 512 26.89 -18.71 -4.68
C SER A 512 27.43 -19.29 -3.38
N ALA A 513 26.59 -19.47 -2.37
CA ALA A 513 26.95 -20.13 -1.11
C ALA A 513 27.45 -21.56 -1.38
N ARG A 514 26.74 -22.35 -2.19
CA ARG A 514 27.15 -23.71 -2.58
C ARG A 514 28.53 -23.72 -3.21
N ARG A 515 28.80 -22.86 -4.19
CA ARG A 515 30.14 -22.76 -4.83
C ARG A 515 31.24 -22.43 -3.82
N MET A 516 30.97 -21.57 -2.84
CA MET A 516 31.95 -21.25 -1.79
C MET A 516 32.24 -22.45 -0.89
N LEU A 517 31.22 -23.27 -0.58
CA LEU A 517 31.38 -24.50 0.21
C LEU A 517 32.11 -25.59 -0.58
N ASP A 518 31.77 -25.79 -1.85
CA ASP A 518 32.41 -26.76 -2.73
C ASP A 518 33.93 -26.46 -2.92
N ALA A 519 34.31 -25.18 -3.00
CA ALA A 519 35.71 -24.75 -3.14
C ALA A 519 36.61 -25.17 -1.95
N VAL A 520 36.03 -25.47 -0.78
CA VAL A 520 36.74 -25.90 0.42
C VAL A 520 36.40 -27.34 0.85
N GLY A 521 35.68 -28.09 0.01
CA GLY A 521 35.34 -29.51 0.24
C GLY A 521 34.26 -29.74 1.30
N LEU A 522 33.41 -28.76 1.58
CA LEU A 522 32.29 -28.82 2.52
C LEU A 522 30.91 -28.75 1.84
N GLY A 523 30.86 -28.91 0.53
CA GLY A 523 29.65 -28.83 -0.28
C GLY A 523 28.82 -30.11 -0.33
#